data_e10b00e1ec31b543250bfb3add28b656
#
_entry.id   e10b00e1ec31b543250bfb3add28b656
#
_cell.length_a   1.000
_cell.length_b   1.000
_cell.length_c   1.000
_cell.angle_alpha   90.00
_cell.angle_beta   90.00
_cell.angle_gamma   90.00
#
_symmetry.space_group_name_H-M   'P 1'
#
loop_
_entity.id
_entity.type
_entity.pdbx_description
1 polymer ?
#
loop_
_entity_poly.entity_id
_entity_poly.type
_entity_poly.pdbx_seq_one_letter_code
_entity_poly.pdbx_strand_id
1 'polypeptide(L)'
;MPASARFLGGRRQYWRILARDAGLLIVTLGLYRFWVANDVRTYLWSHTEIAGDELEYTGDPVELLVGFLVLVVILCPLFAAVSILVLTSGQVGIAIYLNYAAVICLAPITVLALYQARRYRMSHTLFRGLRFRQKGSAWVYALRTVGWFIINLLTLGLSYPWARKSLERYKMRHAFYGDLQGDFQGSARGLFKMGFVLWLIVLVPAIGLFFAIPDPDGDHGNQLTGAAGWIALAGLVVYPAFHANVLRWRIASMRFGPVTLAAPFSTRTLYKAYLRFFGLMVILTIAVSAGAALWQFKIQPALPSPQPPLLELAIFVALAFGYFAAATAVAFAYQATVRLTLWRLIVDSLRLTNIEALDSVKAQSGWTPRHEGRIGGSLNIGGF
;
A
#
# COMPACT_ATOMS: atom_id res chain seq x y z
N MET A 1 -9.31 -32.83 8.75
CA MET A 1 -10.30 -32.05 7.99
C MET A 1 -9.73 -30.66 7.69
N PRO A 2 -10.12 -29.95 6.60
CA PRO A 2 -9.61 -28.60 6.38
C PRO A 2 -10.16 -27.67 7.47
N ALA A 3 -9.28 -26.99 8.16
CA ALA A 3 -9.67 -25.97 9.13
C ALA A 3 -10.09 -24.69 8.40
N SER A 4 -11.13 -24.02 8.89
CA SER A 4 -11.63 -22.75 8.36
C SER A 4 -11.22 -21.60 9.26
N ALA A 5 -11.04 -20.44 8.64
CA ALA A 5 -10.92 -19.18 9.39
C ALA A 5 -12.26 -18.40 9.30
N ARG A 6 -12.51 -17.54 10.27
CA ARG A 6 -13.70 -16.68 10.34
C ARG A 6 -13.32 -15.29 10.80
N PHE A 7 -14.01 -14.28 10.25
CA PHE A 7 -13.87 -12.91 10.70
C PHE A 7 -15.09 -12.48 11.53
N LEU A 8 -14.86 -12.24 12.81
CA LEU A 8 -15.92 -11.92 13.80
C LEU A 8 -16.20 -10.41 13.90
N GLY A 9 -15.41 -9.57 13.24
CA GLY A 9 -15.50 -8.12 13.36
C GLY A 9 -16.74 -7.49 12.72
N GLY A 10 -17.36 -6.54 13.41
CA GLY A 10 -18.52 -5.78 12.96
C GLY A 10 -18.14 -4.53 12.13
N ARG A 11 -18.84 -4.26 11.02
CA ARG A 11 -18.60 -3.04 10.23
C ARG A 11 -18.80 -1.76 11.06
N ARG A 12 -19.84 -1.70 11.91
CA ARG A 12 -20.16 -0.51 12.71
C ARG A 12 -19.05 -0.17 13.71
N GLN A 13 -18.47 -1.20 14.34
CA GLN A 13 -17.36 -1.02 15.28
C GLN A 13 -16.12 -0.50 14.56
N TYR A 14 -15.77 -1.08 13.42
CA TYR A 14 -14.65 -0.64 12.60
C TYR A 14 -14.80 0.82 12.13
N TRP A 15 -16.01 1.22 11.69
CA TRP A 15 -16.29 2.60 11.31
C TRP A 15 -16.13 3.59 12.47
N ARG A 16 -16.54 3.22 13.70
CA ARG A 16 -16.33 4.07 14.88
C ARG A 16 -14.84 4.30 15.16
N ILE A 17 -14.03 3.25 15.08
CA ILE A 17 -12.57 3.36 15.23
C ILE A 17 -12.02 4.31 14.16
N LEU A 18 -12.35 4.08 12.90
CA LEU A 18 -11.87 4.92 11.79
C LEU A 18 -12.31 6.38 11.93
N ALA A 19 -13.56 6.66 12.32
CA ALA A 19 -14.06 8.04 12.47
C ALA A 19 -13.33 8.79 13.60
N ARG A 20 -13.14 8.14 14.75
CA ARG A 20 -12.32 8.69 15.85
C ARG A 20 -10.91 9.01 15.38
N ASP A 21 -10.29 8.05 14.73
CA ASP A 21 -8.89 8.11 14.29
C ASP A 21 -8.70 9.16 13.20
N ALA A 22 -9.68 9.35 12.30
CA ALA A 22 -9.67 10.40 11.29
C ALA A 22 -9.67 11.79 11.93
N GLY A 23 -10.54 12.02 12.94
CA GLY A 23 -10.58 13.27 13.68
C GLY A 23 -9.24 13.57 14.37
N LEU A 24 -8.68 12.58 15.08
CA LEU A 24 -7.38 12.72 15.74
C LEU A 24 -6.23 12.93 14.75
N LEU A 25 -6.28 12.27 13.60
CA LEU A 25 -5.28 12.45 12.55
C LEU A 25 -5.27 13.88 12.00
N ILE A 26 -6.45 14.47 11.79
CA ILE A 26 -6.59 15.85 11.31
C ILE A 26 -6.09 16.83 12.38
N VAL A 27 -6.51 16.68 13.64
CA VAL A 27 -6.10 17.56 14.74
C VAL A 27 -4.60 17.51 15.00
N THR A 28 -3.96 16.33 14.85
CA THR A 28 -2.53 16.16 15.08
C THR A 28 -1.68 16.37 13.82
N LEU A 29 -2.26 16.91 12.73
CA LEU A 29 -1.60 17.15 11.44
C LEU A 29 -0.85 15.89 10.92
N GLY A 30 -1.47 14.71 11.10
CA GLY A 30 -0.92 13.45 10.58
C GLY A 30 -0.06 12.65 11.56
N LEU A 31 0.31 13.18 12.71
CA LEU A 31 1.12 12.43 13.69
C LEU A 31 0.37 11.21 14.25
N TYR A 32 -0.95 11.26 14.38
CA TYR A 32 -1.77 10.16 14.88
C TYR A 32 -1.79 8.93 13.96
N ARG A 33 -1.22 9.00 12.75
CA ARG A 33 -1.19 7.89 11.76
C ARG A 33 -0.63 6.57 12.29
N PHE A 34 0.28 6.63 13.29
CA PHE A 34 0.89 5.45 13.89
C PHE A 34 -0.08 4.70 14.79
N TRP A 35 -0.89 5.44 15.54
CA TRP A 35 -2.00 4.91 16.35
C TRP A 35 -3.09 4.33 15.43
N VAL A 36 -3.49 5.06 14.38
CA VAL A 36 -4.43 4.53 13.36
C VAL A 36 -3.96 3.18 12.81
N ALA A 37 -2.68 3.08 12.42
CA ALA A 37 -2.14 1.85 11.88
C ALA A 37 -2.16 0.71 12.91
N ASN A 38 -1.90 1.01 14.18
CA ASN A 38 -1.95 0.06 15.28
C ASN A 38 -3.39 -0.36 15.59
N ASP A 39 -4.32 0.57 15.77
CA ASP A 39 -5.71 0.33 16.12
C ASP A 39 -6.42 -0.52 15.04
N VAL A 40 -6.19 -0.19 13.77
CA VAL A 40 -6.72 -0.96 12.65
C VAL A 40 -6.18 -2.39 12.64
N ARG A 41 -4.88 -2.59 12.90
CA ARG A 41 -4.28 -3.94 12.94
C ARG A 41 -4.79 -4.72 14.14
N THR A 42 -4.77 -4.12 15.33
CA THR A 42 -5.29 -4.76 16.53
C THR A 42 -6.73 -5.21 16.32
N TYR A 43 -7.58 -4.34 15.75
CA TYR A 43 -8.97 -4.70 15.45
C TYR A 43 -9.08 -5.86 14.46
N LEU A 44 -8.35 -5.84 13.35
CA LEU A 44 -8.43 -6.88 12.32
C LEU A 44 -7.89 -8.22 12.83
N TRP A 45 -6.79 -8.22 13.60
CA TRP A 45 -6.18 -9.45 14.14
C TRP A 45 -7.05 -10.06 15.23
N SER A 46 -7.45 -9.30 16.26
CA SER A 46 -8.25 -9.79 17.37
C SER A 46 -9.64 -10.30 16.99
N HIS A 47 -10.15 -9.94 15.81
CA HIS A 47 -11.40 -10.47 15.28
C HIS A 47 -11.20 -11.52 14.18
N THR A 48 -9.98 -12.04 14.03
CA THR A 48 -9.68 -13.12 13.07
C THR A 48 -9.41 -14.41 13.83
N GLU A 49 -10.33 -15.34 13.70
CA GLU A 49 -10.24 -16.69 14.25
C GLU A 49 -9.74 -17.67 13.19
N ILE A 50 -8.77 -18.48 13.53
CA ILE A 50 -8.22 -19.55 12.68
C ILE A 50 -8.27 -20.86 13.48
N ALA A 51 -9.07 -21.82 13.05
CA ALA A 51 -9.21 -23.11 13.71
C ALA A 51 -9.58 -23.04 15.21
N GLY A 52 -10.38 -22.06 15.60
CA GLY A 52 -10.81 -21.86 16.98
C GLY A 52 -9.91 -20.91 17.80
N ASP A 53 -8.76 -20.52 17.28
CA ASP A 53 -7.83 -19.61 17.98
C ASP A 53 -7.80 -18.24 17.31
N GLU A 54 -7.74 -17.17 18.10
CA GLU A 54 -7.63 -15.80 17.62
C GLU A 54 -6.18 -15.41 17.32
N LEU A 55 -6.02 -14.49 16.38
CA LEU A 55 -4.75 -13.84 16.12
C LEU A 55 -4.57 -12.66 17.09
N GLU A 56 -3.36 -12.48 17.60
CA GLU A 56 -3.02 -11.34 18.44
C GLU A 56 -2.02 -10.41 17.74
N TYR A 57 -2.19 -9.12 17.96
CA TYR A 57 -1.24 -8.10 17.50
C TYR A 57 -0.70 -7.30 18.68
N THR A 58 0.61 -7.32 18.88
CA THR A 58 1.31 -6.69 20.02
C THR A 58 2.18 -5.51 19.61
N GLY A 59 1.90 -4.88 18.47
CA GLY A 59 2.67 -3.71 18.00
C GLY A 59 2.42 -2.46 18.85
N ASP A 60 3.47 -1.65 19.03
CA ASP A 60 3.42 -0.39 19.75
C ASP A 60 3.47 0.80 18.77
N PRO A 61 2.47 1.72 18.79
CA PRO A 61 2.48 2.91 17.95
C PRO A 61 3.65 3.85 18.26
N VAL A 62 4.14 3.89 19.50
CA VAL A 62 5.27 4.74 19.89
C VAL A 62 6.57 4.26 19.23
N GLU A 63 6.79 2.96 19.13
CA GLU A 63 7.94 2.42 18.40
C GLU A 63 7.92 2.84 16.92
N LEU A 64 6.74 2.84 16.32
CA LEU A 64 6.57 3.29 14.94
C LEU A 64 6.83 4.78 14.78
N LEU A 65 6.36 5.61 15.71
CA LEU A 65 6.61 7.05 15.74
C LEU A 65 8.10 7.34 15.87
N VAL A 66 8.79 6.71 16.84
CA VAL A 66 10.23 6.90 17.04
C VAL A 66 11.03 6.53 15.79
N GLY A 67 10.70 5.40 15.16
CA GLY A 67 11.33 4.99 13.91
C GLY A 67 11.14 6.00 12.78
N PHE A 68 9.95 6.61 12.69
CA PHE A 68 9.68 7.68 11.74
C PHE A 68 10.46 8.95 12.05
N LEU A 69 10.53 9.39 13.32
CA LEU A 69 11.27 10.58 13.71
C LEU A 69 12.77 10.45 13.40
N VAL A 70 13.37 9.28 13.65
CA VAL A 70 14.75 8.98 13.24
C VAL A 70 14.94 9.17 11.73
N LEU A 71 13.99 8.66 10.93
CA LEU A 71 14.07 8.82 9.48
C LEU A 71 13.95 10.30 9.06
N VAL A 72 13.03 11.06 9.66
CA VAL A 72 12.85 12.50 9.41
C VAL A 72 14.13 13.28 9.75
N VAL A 73 14.74 13.02 10.91
CA VAL A 73 15.99 13.67 11.33
C VAL A 73 17.14 13.41 10.35
N ILE A 74 17.17 12.25 9.70
CA ILE A 74 18.20 11.92 8.69
C ILE A 74 17.87 12.54 7.33
N LEU A 75 16.63 12.44 6.89
CA LEU A 75 16.23 12.83 5.52
C LEU A 75 15.96 14.33 5.38
N CYS A 76 15.42 15.01 6.40
CA CYS A 76 15.11 16.43 6.32
C CYS A 76 16.35 17.31 6.04
N PRO A 77 17.48 17.16 6.75
CA PRO A 77 18.69 17.94 6.45
C PRO A 77 19.23 17.67 5.04
N LEU A 78 19.18 16.42 4.60
CA LEU A 78 19.61 16.04 3.25
C LEU A 78 18.73 16.73 2.19
N PHE A 79 17.41 16.70 2.37
CA PHE A 79 16.46 17.32 1.46
C PHE A 79 16.60 18.86 1.48
N ALA A 80 16.80 19.46 2.66
CA ALA A 80 17.03 20.88 2.81
C ALA A 80 18.33 21.32 2.10
N ALA A 81 19.42 20.57 2.25
CA ALA A 81 20.69 20.84 1.59
C ALA A 81 20.55 20.80 0.06
N VAL A 82 19.85 19.79 -0.49
CA VAL A 82 19.55 19.71 -1.93
C VAL A 82 18.69 20.89 -2.38
N SER A 83 17.66 21.26 -1.62
CA SER A 83 16.79 22.40 -1.94
C SER A 83 17.54 23.73 -1.94
N ILE A 84 18.41 23.96 -0.97
CA ILE A 84 19.26 25.15 -0.90
C ILE A 84 20.21 25.21 -2.11
N LEU A 85 20.84 24.08 -2.45
CA LEU A 85 21.72 24.00 -3.62
C LEU A 85 20.98 24.34 -4.92
N VAL A 86 19.73 23.84 -5.06
CA VAL A 86 18.85 24.17 -6.19
C VAL A 86 18.54 25.66 -6.25
N LEU A 87 18.13 26.25 -5.13
CA LEU A 87 17.77 27.68 -5.04
C LEU A 87 18.96 28.60 -5.32
N THR A 88 20.15 28.24 -4.83
CA THR A 88 21.38 29.08 -4.99
C THR A 88 22.01 28.93 -6.35
N SER A 89 21.80 27.81 -7.06
CA SER A 89 22.35 27.56 -8.40
C SER A 89 21.73 28.46 -9.48
N GLY A 90 20.51 28.95 -9.27
CA GLY A 90 19.74 29.73 -10.25
C GLY A 90 19.43 29.00 -11.57
N GLN A 91 19.80 27.73 -11.67
CA GLN A 91 19.66 26.94 -12.88
C GLN A 91 18.49 25.94 -12.78
N VAL A 92 17.41 26.22 -13.47
CA VAL A 92 16.21 25.35 -13.51
C VAL A 92 16.56 23.92 -13.98
N GLY A 93 17.50 23.75 -14.91
CA GLY A 93 17.95 22.44 -15.38
C GLY A 93 18.55 21.59 -14.26
N ILE A 94 19.42 22.16 -13.42
CA ILE A 94 20.03 21.45 -12.28
C ILE A 94 18.95 21.02 -11.28
N ALA A 95 17.96 21.87 -11.01
CA ALA A 95 16.83 21.56 -10.15
C ALA A 95 16.07 20.32 -10.60
N ILE A 96 15.80 20.22 -11.89
CA ILE A 96 15.11 19.07 -12.51
C ILE A 96 15.94 17.79 -12.33
N TYR A 97 17.23 17.82 -12.67
CA TYR A 97 18.10 16.64 -12.53
C TYR A 97 18.26 16.18 -11.09
N LEU A 98 18.40 17.12 -10.14
CA LEU A 98 18.49 16.78 -8.71
C LEU A 98 17.19 16.19 -8.17
N ASN A 99 16.03 16.66 -8.63
CA ASN A 99 14.75 16.03 -8.29
C ASN A 99 14.64 14.59 -8.81
N TYR A 100 15.00 14.34 -10.07
CA TYR A 100 15.02 12.97 -10.59
C TYR A 100 16.02 12.08 -9.85
N ALA A 101 17.21 12.57 -9.56
CA ALA A 101 18.21 11.84 -8.78
C ALA A 101 17.70 11.51 -7.37
N ALA A 102 17.04 12.45 -6.69
CA ALA A 102 16.41 12.22 -5.39
C ALA A 102 15.36 11.11 -5.45
N VAL A 103 14.46 11.15 -6.44
CA VAL A 103 13.43 10.11 -6.63
C VAL A 103 14.07 8.73 -6.88
N ILE A 104 15.10 8.66 -7.71
CA ILE A 104 15.83 7.41 -8.01
C ILE A 104 16.53 6.88 -6.76
N CYS A 105 17.15 7.74 -5.95
CA CYS A 105 17.79 7.34 -4.69
C CYS A 105 16.79 6.94 -3.61
N LEU A 106 15.62 7.56 -3.55
CA LEU A 106 14.59 7.25 -2.56
C LEU A 106 13.85 5.93 -2.85
N ALA A 107 13.79 5.50 -4.11
CA ALA A 107 13.08 4.27 -4.48
C ALA A 107 13.63 3.01 -3.77
N PRO A 108 14.95 2.70 -3.75
CA PRO A 108 15.50 1.59 -2.99
C PRO A 108 15.24 1.70 -1.48
N ILE A 109 15.33 2.91 -0.91
CA ILE A 109 15.09 3.19 0.51
C ILE A 109 13.64 2.85 0.86
N THR A 110 12.68 3.22 0.01
CA THR A 110 11.27 2.86 0.18
C THR A 110 11.08 1.34 0.21
N VAL A 111 11.75 0.60 -0.68
CA VAL A 111 11.66 -0.87 -0.71
C VAL A 111 12.26 -1.49 0.55
N LEU A 112 13.40 -0.97 1.02
CA LEU A 112 14.00 -1.37 2.30
C LEU A 112 13.02 -1.17 3.46
N ALA A 113 12.42 0.00 3.52
CA ALA A 113 11.43 0.35 4.55
C ALA A 113 10.21 -0.56 4.53
N LEU A 114 9.68 -0.89 3.34
CA LEU A 114 8.57 -1.82 3.18
C LEU A 114 8.90 -3.25 3.66
N TYR A 115 10.14 -3.72 3.42
CA TYR A 115 10.58 -5.02 3.93
C TYR A 115 10.73 -5.02 5.45
N GLN A 116 11.31 -3.97 6.04
CA GLN A 116 11.40 -3.79 7.48
C GLN A 116 10.03 -3.68 8.14
N ALA A 117 9.10 -2.96 7.51
CA ALA A 117 7.71 -2.88 7.97
C ALA A 117 7.02 -4.25 8.00
N ARG A 118 7.29 -5.12 7.00
CA ARG A 118 6.82 -6.50 7.02
C ARG A 118 7.44 -7.28 8.17
N ARG A 119 8.76 -7.15 8.39
CA ARG A 119 9.48 -7.77 9.50
C ARG A 119 8.84 -7.39 10.83
N TYR A 120 8.62 -6.10 11.07
CA TYR A 120 7.96 -5.57 12.26
C TYR A 120 6.58 -6.19 12.47
N ARG A 121 5.72 -6.19 11.44
CA ARG A 121 4.38 -6.78 11.56
C ARG A 121 4.42 -8.27 11.90
N MET A 122 5.28 -9.04 11.27
CA MET A 122 5.39 -10.46 11.55
C MET A 122 5.89 -10.72 12.96
N SER A 123 6.88 -9.98 13.45
CA SER A 123 7.40 -10.14 14.82
C SER A 123 6.38 -9.76 15.91
N HIS A 124 5.38 -8.93 15.57
CA HIS A 124 4.31 -8.51 16.48
C HIS A 124 2.98 -9.23 16.23
N THR A 125 2.96 -10.25 15.37
CA THR A 125 1.80 -11.14 15.18
C THR A 125 2.03 -12.43 15.94
N LEU A 126 1.08 -12.78 16.82
CA LEU A 126 1.06 -14.04 17.55
C LEU A 126 -0.11 -14.90 17.07
N PHE A 127 0.12 -16.19 17.04
CA PHE A 127 -0.89 -17.20 16.87
C PHE A 127 -0.58 -18.36 17.83
N ARG A 128 -1.53 -18.79 18.63
CA ARG A 128 -1.35 -19.81 19.67
C ARG A 128 -0.13 -19.53 20.58
N GLY A 129 0.08 -18.28 20.97
CA GLY A 129 1.21 -17.87 21.78
C GLY A 129 2.57 -17.84 21.09
N LEU A 130 2.67 -18.28 19.83
CA LEU A 130 3.91 -18.27 19.05
C LEU A 130 3.97 -17.07 18.11
N ARG A 131 5.14 -16.41 18.04
CA ARG A 131 5.38 -15.25 17.15
C ARG A 131 5.85 -15.69 15.79
N PHE A 132 5.34 -15.02 14.75
CA PHE A 132 5.93 -15.09 13.43
C PHE A 132 7.25 -14.32 13.39
N ARG A 133 8.18 -14.75 12.55
CA ARG A 133 9.46 -14.08 12.36
C ARG A 133 9.80 -13.94 10.89
N GLN A 134 10.46 -12.82 10.56
CA GLN A 134 10.98 -12.55 9.22
C GLN A 134 12.49 -12.38 9.32
N LYS A 135 13.24 -13.33 8.79
CA LYS A 135 14.69 -13.26 8.63
C LYS A 135 15.04 -12.71 7.23
N GLY A 136 16.31 -12.65 6.92
CA GLY A 136 16.79 -12.22 5.60
C GLY A 136 17.19 -10.76 5.54
N SER A 137 18.01 -10.43 4.53
CA SER A 137 18.53 -9.08 4.34
C SER A 137 17.54 -8.21 3.56
N ALA A 138 17.19 -7.05 4.12
CA ALA A 138 16.38 -6.06 3.43
C ALA A 138 17.08 -5.49 2.18
N TRP A 139 18.42 -5.38 2.21
CA TRP A 139 19.22 -4.93 1.06
C TRP A 139 19.14 -5.89 -0.12
N VAL A 140 19.27 -7.19 0.13
CA VAL A 140 19.13 -8.21 -0.92
C VAL A 140 17.74 -8.17 -1.54
N TYR A 141 16.71 -7.96 -0.71
CA TYR A 141 15.34 -7.80 -1.19
C TYR A 141 15.18 -6.53 -2.03
N ALA A 142 15.75 -5.40 -1.60
CA ALA A 142 15.68 -4.13 -2.33
C ALA A 142 16.40 -4.22 -3.69
N LEU A 143 17.62 -4.73 -3.73
CA LEU A 143 18.37 -4.92 -4.98
C LEU A 143 17.62 -5.82 -5.96
N ARG A 144 17.04 -6.92 -5.49
CA ARG A 144 16.19 -7.78 -6.35
C ARG A 144 14.97 -7.04 -6.87
N THR A 145 14.35 -6.21 -6.03
CA THR A 145 13.15 -5.43 -6.43
C THR A 145 13.51 -4.40 -7.49
N VAL A 146 14.63 -3.69 -7.32
CA VAL A 146 15.13 -2.71 -8.30
C VAL A 146 15.50 -3.41 -9.62
N GLY A 147 16.21 -4.54 -9.56
CA GLY A 147 16.53 -5.31 -10.76
C GLY A 147 15.29 -5.78 -11.52
N TRP A 148 14.30 -6.31 -10.82
CA TRP A 148 13.02 -6.68 -11.42
C TRP A 148 12.22 -5.47 -11.93
N PHE A 149 12.32 -4.30 -11.28
CA PHE A 149 11.68 -3.08 -11.77
C PHE A 149 12.24 -2.67 -13.14
N ILE A 150 13.57 -2.69 -13.30
CA ILE A 150 14.23 -2.40 -14.59
C ILE A 150 13.77 -3.40 -15.66
N ILE A 151 13.78 -4.71 -15.36
CA ILE A 151 13.32 -5.73 -16.30
C ILE A 151 11.84 -5.54 -16.67
N ASN A 152 10.98 -5.18 -15.70
CA ASN A 152 9.57 -4.89 -15.96
C ASN A 152 9.39 -3.66 -16.86
N LEU A 153 10.19 -2.63 -16.67
CA LEU A 153 10.16 -1.44 -17.53
C LEU A 153 10.54 -1.79 -18.97
N LEU A 154 11.63 -2.52 -19.16
CA LEU A 154 12.10 -2.96 -20.48
C LEU A 154 11.14 -3.92 -21.19
N THR A 155 10.38 -4.70 -20.44
CA THR A 155 9.41 -5.66 -20.99
C THR A 155 7.96 -5.16 -20.97
N LEU A 156 7.74 -3.84 -20.74
CA LEU A 156 6.40 -3.24 -20.63
C LEU A 156 5.49 -4.00 -19.65
N GLY A 157 6.06 -4.50 -18.55
CA GLY A 157 5.34 -5.22 -17.52
C GLY A 157 5.14 -6.72 -17.76
N LEU A 158 5.52 -7.27 -18.92
CA LEU A 158 5.35 -8.71 -19.21
C LEU A 158 6.11 -9.60 -18.22
N SER A 159 7.23 -9.15 -17.66
CA SER A 159 8.03 -9.89 -16.68
C SER A 159 7.44 -9.88 -15.26
N TYR A 160 6.36 -9.14 -15.01
CA TYR A 160 5.72 -9.00 -13.68
C TYR A 160 5.46 -10.33 -12.95
N PRO A 161 4.95 -11.42 -13.58
CA PRO A 161 4.71 -12.70 -12.92
C PRO A 161 5.99 -13.34 -12.36
N TRP A 162 7.09 -13.23 -13.07
CA TRP A 162 8.40 -13.76 -12.62
C TRP A 162 8.98 -12.92 -11.50
N ALA A 163 8.88 -11.60 -11.60
CA ALA A 163 9.23 -10.66 -10.55
C ALA A 163 8.47 -10.97 -9.27
N ARG A 164 7.14 -11.09 -9.35
CA ARG A 164 6.28 -11.42 -8.21
C ARG A 164 6.65 -12.76 -7.59
N LYS A 165 6.82 -13.80 -8.39
CA LYS A 165 7.26 -15.13 -7.90
C LYS A 165 8.59 -15.05 -7.16
N SER A 166 9.59 -14.37 -7.73
CA SER A 166 10.92 -14.22 -7.13
C SER A 166 10.87 -13.51 -5.78
N LEU A 167 10.14 -12.38 -5.71
CA LEU A 167 10.02 -11.56 -4.50
C LEU A 167 9.17 -12.25 -3.41
N GLU A 168 8.05 -12.90 -3.76
CA GLU A 168 7.25 -13.66 -2.80
C GLU A 168 8.01 -14.88 -2.27
N ARG A 169 8.74 -15.59 -3.12
CA ARG A 169 9.60 -16.70 -2.69
C ARG A 169 10.67 -16.24 -1.72
N TYR A 170 11.32 -15.09 -1.97
CA TYR A 170 12.30 -14.55 -1.04
C TYR A 170 11.66 -14.26 0.33
N LYS A 171 10.50 -13.58 0.34
CA LYS A 171 9.78 -13.27 1.57
C LYS A 171 9.37 -14.52 2.35
N MET A 172 8.82 -15.53 1.67
CA MET A 172 8.32 -16.74 2.33
C MET A 172 9.47 -17.62 2.86
N ARG A 173 10.55 -17.82 2.10
CA ARG A 173 11.71 -18.59 2.56
C ARG A 173 12.40 -18.02 3.80
N HIS A 174 12.21 -16.72 4.05
CA HIS A 174 12.73 -16.06 5.24
C HIS A 174 11.64 -15.81 6.30
N ALA A 175 10.42 -16.32 6.09
CA ALA A 175 9.34 -16.27 7.06
C ALA A 175 9.33 -17.58 7.88
N PHE A 176 9.16 -17.44 9.20
CA PHE A 176 9.15 -18.56 10.13
C PHE A 176 7.98 -18.44 11.09
N TYR A 177 7.39 -19.57 11.44
CA TYR A 177 6.43 -19.71 12.52
C TYR A 177 7.00 -20.75 13.49
N GLY A 178 7.51 -20.32 14.66
CA GLY A 178 8.35 -21.16 15.49
C GLY A 178 9.57 -21.70 14.73
N ASP A 179 9.68 -23.00 14.63
CA ASP A 179 10.70 -23.74 13.86
C ASP A 179 10.30 -24.01 12.40
N LEU A 180 9.02 -23.85 12.05
CA LEU A 180 8.55 -24.06 10.68
C LEU A 180 8.95 -22.91 9.74
N GLN A 181 9.66 -23.26 8.68
CA GLN A 181 10.02 -22.34 7.61
C GLN A 181 8.91 -22.24 6.57
N GLY A 182 8.63 -21.03 6.10
CA GLY A 182 7.74 -20.80 4.98
C GLY A 182 8.39 -21.14 3.63
N ASP A 183 7.58 -21.60 2.67
CA ASP A 183 7.98 -21.77 1.27
C ASP A 183 6.92 -21.19 0.34
N PHE A 184 7.32 -20.94 -0.91
CA PHE A 184 6.44 -20.40 -1.94
C PHE A 184 6.55 -21.20 -3.23
N GLN A 185 5.48 -21.89 -3.61
CA GLN A 185 5.44 -22.80 -4.75
C GLN A 185 4.65 -22.27 -5.95
N GLY A 186 4.37 -20.96 -6.00
CA GLY A 186 3.61 -20.34 -7.08
C GLY A 186 4.24 -20.48 -8.45
N SER A 187 3.41 -20.77 -9.47
CA SER A 187 3.82 -20.81 -10.86
C SER A 187 3.74 -19.42 -11.49
N ALA A 188 4.89 -18.91 -11.98
CA ALA A 188 4.91 -17.65 -12.74
C ALA A 188 4.13 -17.76 -14.05
N ARG A 189 4.22 -18.92 -14.75
CA ARG A 189 3.49 -19.18 -15.99
C ARG A 189 1.97 -19.18 -15.77
N GLY A 190 1.51 -19.72 -14.62
CA GLY A 190 0.08 -19.69 -14.25
C GLY A 190 -0.39 -18.25 -14.04
N LEU A 191 0.36 -17.44 -13.32
CA LEU A 191 0.03 -16.02 -13.12
C LEU A 191 0.09 -15.23 -14.43
N PHE A 192 1.06 -15.51 -15.30
CA PHE A 192 1.17 -14.90 -16.62
C PHE A 192 -0.09 -15.16 -17.46
N LYS A 193 -0.51 -16.44 -17.58
CA LYS A 193 -1.72 -16.79 -18.35
C LYS A 193 -2.98 -16.06 -17.85
N MET A 194 -3.13 -15.91 -16.52
CA MET A 194 -4.26 -15.18 -15.94
C MET A 194 -4.21 -13.67 -16.19
N GLY A 195 -3.01 -13.08 -16.22
CA GLY A 195 -2.81 -11.63 -16.37
C GLY A 195 -2.66 -11.17 -17.81
N PHE A 196 -2.25 -12.03 -18.72
CA PHE A 196 -1.90 -11.66 -20.10
C PHE A 196 -3.07 -11.04 -20.88
N VAL A 197 -4.25 -11.65 -20.78
CA VAL A 197 -5.46 -11.11 -21.44
C VAL A 197 -5.81 -9.72 -20.88
N LEU A 198 -5.70 -9.54 -19.58
CA LEU A 198 -5.97 -8.24 -18.94
C LEU A 198 -4.94 -7.19 -19.35
N TRP A 199 -3.70 -7.59 -19.52
CA TRP A 199 -2.62 -6.75 -20.02
C TRP A 199 -2.88 -6.32 -21.48
N LEU A 200 -3.31 -7.23 -22.35
CA LEU A 200 -3.69 -6.91 -23.74
C LEU A 200 -4.85 -5.90 -23.80
N ILE A 201 -5.89 -6.08 -22.97
CA ILE A 201 -7.03 -5.15 -22.92
C ILE A 201 -6.60 -3.72 -22.55
N VAL A 202 -5.56 -3.57 -21.74
CA VAL A 202 -5.07 -2.24 -21.34
C VAL A 202 -4.12 -1.68 -22.39
N LEU A 203 -3.14 -2.45 -22.86
CA LEU A 203 -2.02 -1.95 -23.63
C LEU A 203 -2.33 -1.80 -25.12
N VAL A 204 -3.04 -2.76 -25.73
CA VAL A 204 -3.30 -2.71 -27.18
C VAL A 204 -4.12 -1.48 -27.60
N PRO A 205 -5.24 -1.14 -26.92
CA PRO A 205 -5.94 0.09 -27.26
C PRO A 205 -5.16 1.36 -26.90
N ALA A 206 -4.33 1.34 -25.84
CA ALA A 206 -3.49 2.47 -25.51
C ALA A 206 -2.50 2.80 -26.62
N ILE A 207 -1.86 1.77 -27.18
CA ILE A 207 -0.97 1.92 -28.35
C ILE A 207 -1.77 2.37 -29.58
N GLY A 208 -2.95 1.78 -29.81
CA GLY A 208 -3.82 2.20 -30.90
C GLY A 208 -4.24 3.67 -30.84
N LEU A 209 -4.60 4.13 -29.65
CA LEU A 209 -4.94 5.54 -29.42
C LEU A 209 -3.74 6.48 -29.62
N PHE A 210 -2.55 6.06 -29.17
CA PHE A 210 -1.34 6.84 -29.38
C PHE A 210 -1.09 7.12 -30.87
N PHE A 211 -1.29 6.14 -31.75
CA PHE A 211 -1.12 6.33 -33.21
C PHE A 211 -2.36 6.91 -33.90
N ALA A 212 -3.54 6.79 -33.32
CA ALA A 212 -4.78 7.28 -33.95
C ALA A 212 -5.07 8.76 -33.68
N ILE A 213 -4.53 9.34 -32.59
CA ILE A 213 -4.73 10.74 -32.26
C ILE A 213 -3.81 11.60 -33.14
N PRO A 214 -4.35 12.58 -33.90
CA PRO A 214 -3.54 13.49 -34.69
C PRO A 214 -2.56 14.30 -33.84
N ASP A 215 -1.37 14.49 -34.36
CA ASP A 215 -0.30 15.25 -33.73
C ASP A 215 0.27 16.29 -34.73
N PRO A 216 -0.49 17.38 -34.97
CA PRO A 216 -0.08 18.38 -35.97
C PRO A 216 1.17 19.17 -35.55
N ASP A 217 1.43 19.26 -34.24
CA ASP A 217 2.54 20.06 -33.70
C ASP A 217 3.81 19.21 -33.41
N GLY A 218 3.73 17.88 -33.51
CA GLY A 218 4.84 16.95 -33.27
C GLY A 218 5.33 16.88 -31.82
N ASP A 219 4.54 17.36 -30.86
CA ASP A 219 4.89 17.37 -29.45
C ASP A 219 4.43 16.09 -28.68
N HIS A 220 3.61 15.27 -29.34
CA HIS A 220 3.02 14.04 -28.79
C HIS A 220 2.14 14.20 -27.56
N GLY A 221 1.85 15.43 -27.11
CA GLY A 221 1.13 15.71 -25.87
C GLY A 221 -0.29 15.16 -25.86
N ASN A 222 -1.05 15.36 -26.93
CA ASN A 222 -2.43 14.86 -27.06
C ASN A 222 -2.48 13.33 -27.15
N GLN A 223 -1.54 12.72 -27.86
CA GLN A 223 -1.42 11.27 -28.02
C GLN A 223 -1.12 10.59 -26.68
N LEU A 224 -0.14 11.12 -25.94
CA LEU A 224 0.24 10.63 -24.61
C LEU A 224 -0.94 10.79 -23.62
N THR A 225 -1.65 11.91 -23.66
CA THR A 225 -2.80 12.17 -22.81
C THR A 225 -3.94 11.18 -23.09
N GLY A 226 -4.24 10.92 -24.35
CA GLY A 226 -5.27 9.96 -24.75
C GLY A 226 -4.92 8.52 -24.33
N ALA A 227 -3.69 8.09 -24.61
CA ALA A 227 -3.20 6.77 -24.20
C ALA A 227 -3.19 6.61 -22.66
N ALA A 228 -2.71 7.62 -21.93
CA ALA A 228 -2.72 7.62 -20.46
C ALA A 228 -4.14 7.60 -19.90
N GLY A 229 -5.05 8.36 -20.47
CA GLY A 229 -6.47 8.36 -20.11
C GLY A 229 -7.12 6.98 -20.28
N TRP A 230 -6.84 6.29 -21.39
CA TRP A 230 -7.30 4.92 -21.59
C TRP A 230 -6.69 3.96 -20.57
N ILE A 231 -5.38 4.01 -20.33
CA ILE A 231 -4.70 3.16 -19.34
C ILE A 231 -5.33 3.36 -17.95
N ALA A 232 -5.61 4.60 -17.57
CA ALA A 232 -6.27 4.90 -16.30
C ALA A 232 -7.68 4.30 -16.23
N LEU A 233 -8.52 4.51 -17.26
CA LEU A 233 -9.88 4.01 -17.32
C LEU A 233 -9.96 2.49 -17.37
N ALA A 234 -9.23 1.87 -18.28
CA ALA A 234 -9.16 0.42 -18.41
C ALA A 234 -8.56 -0.22 -17.16
N GLY A 235 -7.51 0.40 -16.60
CA GLY A 235 -6.89 -0.01 -15.35
C GLY A 235 -7.90 -0.04 -14.21
N LEU A 236 -8.75 0.97 -14.08
CA LEU A 236 -9.80 1.05 -13.08
C LEU A 236 -10.74 -0.17 -13.13
N VAL A 237 -11.14 -0.58 -14.34
CA VAL A 237 -12.06 -1.71 -14.56
C VAL A 237 -11.33 -3.06 -14.38
N VAL A 238 -10.10 -3.17 -14.87
CA VAL A 238 -9.34 -4.43 -14.89
C VAL A 238 -8.68 -4.72 -13.55
N TYR A 239 -8.29 -3.69 -12.79
CA TYR A 239 -7.51 -3.81 -11.56
C TYR A 239 -8.15 -4.72 -10.49
N PRO A 240 -9.47 -4.64 -10.19
CA PRO A 240 -10.07 -5.52 -9.18
C PRO A 240 -9.98 -7.01 -9.55
N ALA A 241 -10.16 -7.36 -10.82
CA ALA A 241 -10.02 -8.74 -11.30
C ALA A 241 -8.57 -9.22 -11.21
N PHE A 242 -7.63 -8.39 -11.67
CA PHE A 242 -6.21 -8.68 -11.60
C PHE A 242 -5.76 -8.85 -10.15
N HIS A 243 -6.15 -7.93 -9.27
CA HIS A 243 -5.83 -7.97 -7.83
C HIS A 243 -6.37 -9.25 -7.17
N ALA A 244 -7.63 -9.63 -7.45
CA ALA A 244 -8.21 -10.88 -6.96
C ALA A 244 -7.43 -12.12 -7.41
N ASN A 245 -7.03 -12.17 -8.69
CA ASN A 245 -6.25 -13.28 -9.24
C ASN A 245 -4.86 -13.38 -8.59
N VAL A 246 -4.17 -12.26 -8.45
CA VAL A 246 -2.85 -12.19 -7.79
C VAL A 246 -2.93 -12.63 -6.33
N LEU A 247 -3.96 -12.21 -5.59
CA LEU A 247 -4.15 -12.60 -4.19
C LEU A 247 -4.44 -14.09 -4.04
N ARG A 248 -5.38 -14.64 -4.84
CA ARG A 248 -5.67 -16.08 -4.82
C ARG A 248 -4.43 -16.91 -5.14
N TRP A 249 -3.71 -16.54 -6.20
CA TRP A 249 -2.46 -17.19 -6.58
C TRP A 249 -1.42 -17.12 -5.46
N ARG A 250 -1.28 -15.94 -4.83
CA ARG A 250 -0.32 -15.73 -3.75
C ARG A 250 -0.65 -16.58 -2.52
N ILE A 251 -1.90 -16.58 -2.05
CA ILE A 251 -2.33 -17.34 -0.87
C ILE A 251 -2.21 -18.84 -1.13
N ALA A 252 -2.71 -19.33 -2.26
CA ALA A 252 -2.65 -20.74 -2.63
C ALA A 252 -1.22 -21.27 -2.83
N SER A 253 -0.25 -20.36 -2.99
CA SER A 253 1.15 -20.73 -3.19
C SER A 253 2.00 -20.68 -1.92
N MET A 254 1.45 -20.15 -0.82
CA MET A 254 2.14 -20.08 0.48
C MET A 254 2.02 -21.40 1.22
N ARG A 255 3.11 -21.82 1.86
CA ARG A 255 3.18 -23.01 2.73
C ARG A 255 4.04 -22.72 3.95
N PHE A 256 3.69 -23.33 5.06
CA PHE A 256 4.52 -23.43 6.27
C PHE A 256 4.70 -24.90 6.63
N GLY A 257 5.87 -25.45 6.28
CA GLY A 257 6.07 -26.91 6.36
C GLY A 257 5.00 -27.66 5.55
N PRO A 258 4.25 -28.61 6.17
CA PRO A 258 3.19 -29.37 5.52
C PRO A 258 1.87 -28.57 5.41
N VAL A 259 1.73 -27.43 6.09
CA VAL A 259 0.49 -26.62 6.08
C VAL A 259 0.35 -25.89 4.77
N THR A 260 -0.77 -26.09 4.08
CA THR A 260 -1.11 -25.37 2.84
C THR A 260 -2.32 -24.48 3.03
N LEU A 261 -2.36 -23.36 2.30
CA LEU A 261 -3.42 -22.37 2.37
C LEU A 261 -4.16 -22.28 1.03
N ALA A 262 -5.46 -22.06 1.10
CA ALA A 262 -6.27 -21.73 -0.07
C ALA A 262 -7.32 -20.69 0.33
N ALA A 263 -7.60 -19.73 -0.54
CA ALA A 263 -8.64 -18.72 -0.31
C ALA A 263 -9.45 -18.49 -1.61
N PRO A 264 -10.47 -19.29 -1.90
CA PRO A 264 -11.29 -19.21 -3.11
C PRO A 264 -12.39 -18.14 -2.99
N PHE A 265 -12.03 -16.88 -2.70
CA PHE A 265 -13.01 -15.80 -2.59
C PHE A 265 -13.54 -15.30 -3.93
N SER A 266 -14.74 -14.68 -3.89
CA SER A 266 -15.43 -14.18 -5.08
C SER A 266 -14.87 -12.83 -5.57
N THR A 267 -14.53 -12.76 -6.86
CA THR A 267 -14.13 -11.51 -7.53
C THR A 267 -15.28 -10.48 -7.54
N ARG A 268 -16.54 -10.93 -7.67
CA ARG A 268 -17.72 -10.04 -7.71
C ARG A 268 -17.84 -9.18 -6.44
N THR A 269 -17.57 -9.76 -5.28
CA THR A 269 -17.62 -9.01 -4.01
C THR A 269 -16.52 -7.96 -3.92
N LEU A 270 -15.35 -8.26 -4.48
CA LEU A 270 -14.26 -7.30 -4.56
C LEU A 270 -14.62 -6.13 -5.50
N TYR A 271 -15.23 -6.40 -6.66
CA TYR A 271 -15.75 -5.34 -7.53
C TYR A 271 -16.75 -4.42 -6.82
N LYS A 272 -17.70 -5.00 -6.05
CA LYS A 272 -18.65 -4.20 -5.25
C LYS A 272 -17.94 -3.30 -4.24
N ALA A 273 -16.83 -3.75 -3.65
CA ALA A 273 -16.04 -2.93 -2.71
C ALA A 273 -15.35 -1.77 -3.43
N TYR A 274 -14.73 -2.02 -4.57
CA TYR A 274 -14.11 -0.97 -5.38
C TYR A 274 -15.16 0.01 -5.94
N LEU A 275 -16.31 -0.48 -6.41
CA LEU A 275 -17.38 0.39 -6.91
C LEU A 275 -17.89 1.35 -5.82
N ARG A 276 -18.05 0.86 -4.58
CA ARG A 276 -18.41 1.73 -3.45
C ARG A 276 -17.32 2.77 -3.17
N PHE A 277 -16.07 2.36 -3.22
CA PHE A 277 -14.95 3.28 -3.07
C PHE A 277 -14.96 4.36 -4.15
N PHE A 278 -15.12 3.99 -5.42
CA PHE A 278 -15.21 4.95 -6.52
C PHE A 278 -16.42 5.87 -6.40
N GLY A 279 -17.58 5.35 -6.00
CA GLY A 279 -18.75 6.18 -5.72
C GLY A 279 -18.47 7.25 -4.67
N LEU A 280 -17.77 6.88 -3.57
CA LEU A 280 -17.33 7.85 -2.57
C LEU A 280 -16.29 8.84 -3.14
N MET A 281 -15.39 8.41 -4.01
CA MET A 281 -14.42 9.30 -4.66
C MET A 281 -15.11 10.31 -5.58
N VAL A 282 -16.11 9.89 -6.35
CA VAL A 282 -16.92 10.81 -7.18
C VAL A 282 -17.61 11.86 -6.30
N ILE A 283 -18.25 11.44 -5.22
CA ILE A 283 -18.90 12.38 -4.28
C ILE A 283 -17.88 13.38 -3.70
N LEU A 284 -16.73 12.89 -3.26
CA LEU A 284 -15.65 13.74 -2.72
C LEU A 284 -15.11 14.70 -3.79
N THR A 285 -14.88 14.23 -5.01
CA THR A 285 -14.43 15.07 -6.13
C THR A 285 -15.44 16.17 -6.43
N ILE A 286 -16.73 15.85 -6.50
CA ILE A 286 -17.80 16.84 -6.70
C ILE A 286 -17.80 17.88 -5.57
N ALA A 287 -17.67 17.44 -4.32
CA ALA A 287 -17.64 18.33 -3.16
C ALA A 287 -16.42 19.28 -3.19
N VAL A 288 -15.25 18.76 -3.50
CA VAL A 288 -14.01 19.55 -3.63
C VAL A 288 -14.11 20.52 -4.81
N SER A 289 -14.61 20.06 -5.97
CA SER A 289 -14.79 20.92 -7.15
C SER A 289 -15.81 22.03 -6.91
N ALA A 290 -16.91 21.74 -6.22
CA ALA A 290 -17.88 22.75 -5.82
C ALA A 290 -17.28 23.78 -4.85
N GLY A 291 -16.47 23.33 -3.88
CA GLY A 291 -15.73 24.23 -2.99
C GLY A 291 -14.72 25.11 -3.73
N ALA A 292 -13.98 24.53 -4.70
CA ALA A 292 -13.05 25.27 -5.54
C ALA A 292 -13.77 26.30 -6.43
N ALA A 293 -14.92 25.95 -6.98
CA ALA A 293 -15.75 26.88 -7.77
C ALA A 293 -16.29 28.04 -6.91
N LEU A 294 -16.80 27.75 -5.71
CA LEU A 294 -17.21 28.78 -4.75
C LEU A 294 -16.05 29.73 -4.39
N TRP A 295 -14.87 29.16 -4.15
CA TRP A 295 -13.66 29.94 -3.92
C TRP A 295 -13.35 30.87 -5.10
N GLN A 296 -13.24 30.32 -6.31
CA GLN A 296 -12.84 31.04 -7.49
C GLN A 296 -13.85 32.11 -7.92
N PHE A 297 -15.16 31.82 -7.84
CA PHE A 297 -16.20 32.73 -8.37
C PHE A 297 -16.81 33.65 -7.33
N LYS A 298 -16.72 33.34 -6.04
CA LYS A 298 -17.36 34.14 -4.97
C LYS A 298 -16.38 34.73 -3.98
N ILE A 299 -15.39 33.95 -3.52
CA ILE A 299 -14.50 34.38 -2.43
C ILE A 299 -13.33 35.17 -2.99
N GLN A 300 -12.62 34.62 -3.97
CA GLN A 300 -11.41 35.25 -4.53
C GLN A 300 -11.65 36.66 -5.08
N PRO A 301 -12.72 36.94 -5.85
CA PRO A 301 -12.98 38.28 -6.34
C PRO A 301 -13.38 39.30 -5.26
N ALA A 302 -13.86 38.82 -4.09
CA ALA A 302 -14.21 39.66 -2.96
C ALA A 302 -13.01 40.04 -2.07
N LEU A 303 -11.83 39.42 -2.31
CA LEU A 303 -10.63 39.72 -1.57
C LEU A 303 -9.88 40.93 -2.14
N PRO A 304 -9.16 41.72 -1.32
CA PRO A 304 -8.34 42.84 -1.78
C PRO A 304 -7.24 42.39 -2.74
N SER A 305 -6.91 43.23 -3.72
CA SER A 305 -5.80 42.97 -4.65
C SER A 305 -4.92 44.22 -4.72
N PRO A 306 -3.59 44.14 -4.42
CA PRO A 306 -2.88 42.96 -3.95
C PRO A 306 -3.30 42.50 -2.55
N GLN A 307 -3.18 41.21 -2.29
CA GLN A 307 -3.54 40.63 -0.99
C GLN A 307 -2.45 40.95 0.05
N PRO A 308 -2.83 41.30 1.31
CA PRO A 308 -1.86 41.41 2.40
C PRO A 308 -1.13 40.09 2.63
N PRO A 309 0.18 40.09 2.95
CA PRO A 309 0.97 38.86 3.10
C PRO A 309 0.41 37.86 4.14
N LEU A 310 -0.19 38.38 5.22
CA LEU A 310 -0.85 37.53 6.23
C LEU A 310 -2.09 36.83 5.68
N LEU A 311 -2.85 37.47 4.78
CA LEU A 311 -4.01 36.87 4.15
C LEU A 311 -3.59 35.79 3.14
N GLU A 312 -2.56 36.03 2.35
CA GLU A 312 -1.98 35.01 1.45
C GLU A 312 -1.52 33.77 2.22
N LEU A 313 -0.82 33.98 3.33
CA LEU A 313 -0.39 32.88 4.20
C LEU A 313 -1.59 32.13 4.78
N ALA A 314 -2.62 32.84 5.25
CA ALA A 314 -3.83 32.22 5.80
C ALA A 314 -4.57 31.38 4.74
N ILE A 315 -4.68 31.88 3.51
CA ILE A 315 -5.25 31.18 2.37
C ILE A 315 -4.44 29.91 2.06
N PHE A 316 -3.12 30.03 1.95
CA PHE A 316 -2.22 28.89 1.72
C PHE A 316 -2.40 27.80 2.77
N VAL A 317 -2.39 28.17 4.06
CA VAL A 317 -2.60 27.25 5.18
C VAL A 317 -3.98 26.59 5.12
N ALA A 318 -5.04 27.34 4.81
CA ALA A 318 -6.38 26.81 4.68
C ALA A 318 -6.50 25.80 3.53
N LEU A 319 -5.92 26.10 2.36
CA LEU A 319 -5.89 25.19 1.22
C LEU A 319 -5.05 23.94 1.51
N ALA A 320 -3.89 24.07 2.15
CA ALA A 320 -3.06 22.95 2.56
C ALA A 320 -3.79 22.03 3.55
N PHE A 321 -4.50 22.62 4.51
CA PHE A 321 -5.33 21.88 5.47
C PHE A 321 -6.52 21.18 4.78
N GLY A 322 -7.19 21.86 3.85
CA GLY A 322 -8.25 21.29 3.04
C GLY A 322 -7.78 20.09 2.20
N TYR A 323 -6.62 20.23 1.55
CA TYR A 323 -6.00 19.12 0.82
C TYR A 323 -5.65 17.94 1.74
N PHE A 324 -5.08 18.22 2.90
CA PHE A 324 -4.76 17.19 3.90
C PHE A 324 -6.01 16.46 4.40
N ALA A 325 -7.09 17.20 4.68
CA ALA A 325 -8.38 16.63 5.08
C ALA A 325 -9.00 15.75 3.98
N ALA A 326 -8.96 16.20 2.72
CA ALA A 326 -9.43 15.44 1.58
C ALA A 326 -8.61 14.15 1.37
N ALA A 327 -7.28 14.23 1.44
CA ALA A 327 -6.39 13.07 1.36
C ALA A 327 -6.67 12.06 2.49
N THR A 328 -6.92 12.55 3.70
CA THR A 328 -7.33 11.74 4.85
C THR A 328 -8.66 11.05 4.56
N ALA A 329 -9.67 11.76 4.07
CA ALA A 329 -10.97 11.19 3.72
C ALA A 329 -10.85 10.07 2.67
N VAL A 330 -10.02 10.26 1.63
CA VAL A 330 -9.70 9.21 0.63
C VAL A 330 -9.11 7.98 1.28
N ALA A 331 -8.09 8.15 2.13
CA ALA A 331 -7.42 7.04 2.81
C ALA A 331 -8.39 6.25 3.71
N PHE A 332 -9.24 6.93 4.46
CA PHE A 332 -10.22 6.28 5.34
C PHE A 332 -11.38 5.64 4.56
N ALA A 333 -11.82 6.26 3.47
CA ALA A 333 -12.79 5.64 2.58
C ALA A 333 -12.26 4.31 2.00
N TYR A 334 -11.01 4.27 1.59
CA TYR A 334 -10.35 3.03 1.15
C TYR A 334 -10.29 1.98 2.25
N GLN A 335 -9.88 2.36 3.46
CA GLN A 335 -9.82 1.46 4.62
C GLN A 335 -11.19 0.84 4.91
N ALA A 336 -12.23 1.66 4.93
CA ALA A 336 -13.59 1.25 5.30
C ALA A 336 -14.30 0.40 4.25
N THR A 337 -14.06 0.67 2.96
CA THR A 337 -14.77 0.00 1.86
C THR A 337 -13.98 -1.17 1.30
N VAL A 338 -12.73 -0.96 0.92
CA VAL A 338 -11.93 -1.97 0.21
C VAL A 338 -11.20 -2.87 1.19
N ARG A 339 -10.43 -2.29 2.11
CA ARG A 339 -9.55 -3.06 2.99
C ARG A 339 -10.30 -4.00 3.93
N LEU A 340 -11.32 -3.51 4.63
CA LEU A 340 -12.14 -4.33 5.52
C LEU A 340 -12.86 -5.45 4.74
N THR A 341 -13.42 -5.12 3.56
CA THR A 341 -14.11 -6.11 2.73
C THR A 341 -13.14 -7.18 2.22
N LEU A 342 -11.96 -6.77 1.78
CA LEU A 342 -10.91 -7.67 1.32
C LEU A 342 -10.42 -8.59 2.44
N TRP A 343 -10.15 -8.02 3.62
CA TRP A 343 -9.75 -8.80 4.79
C TRP A 343 -10.78 -9.87 5.13
N ARG A 344 -12.05 -9.47 5.27
CA ARG A 344 -13.16 -10.38 5.53
C ARG A 344 -13.26 -11.48 4.46
N LEU A 345 -13.21 -11.11 3.17
CA LEU A 345 -13.28 -12.08 2.07
C LEU A 345 -12.15 -13.10 2.12
N ILE A 346 -10.94 -12.67 2.39
CA ILE A 346 -9.79 -13.57 2.49
C ILE A 346 -9.96 -14.49 3.69
N VAL A 347 -10.24 -13.95 4.87
CA VAL A 347 -10.36 -14.73 6.12
C VAL A 347 -11.51 -15.73 6.03
N ASP A 348 -12.71 -15.29 5.65
CA ASP A 348 -13.89 -16.16 5.59
C ASP A 348 -13.79 -17.26 4.50
N SER A 349 -12.93 -17.07 3.49
CA SER A 349 -12.65 -18.06 2.47
C SER A 349 -11.41 -18.90 2.75
N LEU A 350 -10.62 -18.55 3.77
CA LEU A 350 -9.36 -19.22 4.05
C LEU A 350 -9.59 -20.66 4.53
N ARG A 351 -8.96 -21.59 3.84
CA ARG A 351 -8.94 -23.01 4.17
C ARG A 351 -7.51 -23.44 4.41
N LEU A 352 -7.27 -24.05 5.56
CA LEU A 352 -5.96 -24.58 5.94
C LEU A 352 -6.05 -26.10 5.94
N THR A 353 -5.08 -26.75 5.32
CA THR A 353 -4.95 -28.21 5.38
C THR A 353 -3.73 -28.57 6.20
N ASN A 354 -3.76 -29.73 6.88
CA ASN A 354 -2.69 -30.24 7.74
C ASN A 354 -2.37 -29.30 8.92
N ILE A 355 -3.37 -28.63 9.49
CA ILE A 355 -3.18 -27.68 10.60
C ILE A 355 -2.62 -28.35 11.85
N GLU A 356 -2.87 -29.67 12.04
CA GLU A 356 -2.35 -30.48 13.14
C GLU A 356 -0.83 -30.43 13.25
N ALA A 357 -0.13 -30.18 12.12
CA ALA A 357 1.32 -29.97 12.14
C ALA A 357 1.75 -28.73 12.93
N LEU A 358 0.84 -27.77 13.17
CA LEU A 358 1.14 -26.60 14.00
C LEU A 358 1.17 -26.94 15.50
N ASP A 359 0.54 -28.04 15.93
CA ASP A 359 0.52 -28.44 17.35
C ASP A 359 1.89 -28.97 17.82
N SER A 360 2.71 -29.44 16.89
CA SER A 360 4.08 -29.92 17.17
C SER A 360 5.16 -28.82 17.08
N VAL A 361 4.78 -27.58 16.73
CA VAL A 361 5.73 -26.47 16.54
C VAL A 361 6.29 -26.00 17.85
N LYS A 362 7.63 -25.93 17.92
CA LYS A 362 8.35 -25.47 19.11
C LYS A 362 8.73 -23.99 18.98
N ALA A 363 8.59 -23.26 20.09
CA ALA A 363 9.14 -21.93 20.19
C ALA A 363 10.68 -21.99 20.08
N GLN A 364 11.27 -21.21 19.16
CA GLN A 364 12.73 -21.09 19.15
C GLN A 364 13.18 -20.29 20.38
N SER A 365 13.92 -20.92 21.29
CA SER A 365 14.48 -20.29 22.48
C SER A 365 15.44 -19.15 22.16
N GLY A 366 15.41 -18.09 22.99
CA GLY A 366 16.44 -17.04 22.99
C GLY A 366 16.14 -15.80 22.13
N TRP A 367 14.95 -15.65 21.55
CA TRP A 367 14.62 -14.44 20.80
C TRP A 367 13.68 -13.52 21.59
N THR A 368 14.13 -12.29 21.85
CA THR A 368 13.29 -11.19 22.32
C THR A 368 13.11 -10.18 21.18
N PRO A 369 11.95 -9.53 21.04
CA PRO A 369 11.69 -8.57 19.95
C PRO A 369 12.42 -7.23 20.15
N ARG A 370 13.72 -7.26 20.51
CA ARG A 370 14.48 -6.03 20.70
C ARG A 370 14.81 -5.39 19.36
N HIS A 371 14.27 -4.19 19.13
CA HIS A 371 14.72 -3.19 18.14
C HIS A 371 14.77 -3.55 16.64
N GLU A 372 14.39 -4.75 16.21
CA GLU A 372 14.38 -5.08 14.79
C GLU A 372 13.17 -4.51 14.05
N GLY A 373 13.39 -3.56 13.16
CA GLY A 373 12.38 -3.05 12.24
C GLY A 373 11.69 -1.74 12.60
N ARG A 374 12.13 -1.02 13.63
CA ARG A 374 11.55 0.29 14.05
C ARG A 374 11.36 1.26 12.90
N ILE A 375 12.41 1.48 12.09
CA ILE A 375 12.38 2.44 10.98
C ILE A 375 11.41 2.01 9.87
N GLY A 376 11.37 0.72 9.57
CA GLY A 376 10.51 0.22 8.49
C GLY A 376 9.04 0.13 8.85
N GLY A 377 8.72 -0.15 10.13
CA GLY A 377 7.33 -0.21 10.61
C GLY A 377 6.59 1.12 10.44
N SER A 378 7.30 2.23 10.66
CA SER A 378 6.73 3.58 10.59
C SER A 378 6.32 4.03 9.18
N LEU A 379 6.92 3.49 8.13
CA LEU A 379 6.66 3.89 6.74
C LEU A 379 5.51 3.13 6.08
N ASN A 380 5.01 2.07 6.72
CA ASN A 380 4.01 1.21 6.10
C ASN A 380 2.58 1.49 6.57
N ILE A 381 1.96 2.51 6.02
CA ILE A 381 0.59 2.92 6.31
C ILE A 381 -0.38 2.31 5.30
N GLY A 382 -0.38 1.10 4.98
CA GLY A 382 -1.45 0.59 4.11
C GLY A 382 -1.14 -0.59 3.21
N GLY A 383 0.00 -1.20 3.35
CA GLY A 383 0.31 -2.40 2.57
C GLY A 383 -0.01 -3.69 3.35
N PHE A 384 -0.77 -4.59 2.73
CA PHE A 384 -0.81 -6.01 3.06
C PHE A 384 0.49 -6.68 2.63
#